data_5ff230d2c683de9e180fc49a78e111d2
#
_entry.id   5ff230d2c683de9e180fc49a78e111d2
#
_cell.length_a   1.000
_cell.length_b   1.000
_cell.length_c   1.000
_cell.angle_alpha   90.00
_cell.angle_beta   90.00
_cell.angle_gamma   90.00
#
_symmetry.space_group_name_H-M   'P 1'
#
loop_
_entity.id
_entity.type
_entity.pdbx_description
1 polymer ?
#
loop_
_entity_poly.entity_id
_entity_poly.type
_entity_poly.pdbx_seq_one_letter_code
_entity_poly.pdbx_strand_id
1 'polypeptide(L)'
;MNIEISTLQEICDGLLIPDEELLNIRILNAAKRGIEWARKHPDTDVQIAQRVRLCRSIMRRFDCSPLDACMVLELSKVDRAPVLKILAAQDKQKKIVQK
;
A
#
# COMPACT_ATOMS: atom_id res chain seq x y z
N MET A 1 23.59 0.41 -0.77
CA MET A 1 24.37 1.54 -0.32
C MET A 1 24.05 1.94 1.09
N ASN A 2 24.95 1.57 1.96
CA ASN A 2 24.75 1.74 3.39
C ASN A 2 24.80 3.21 3.83
N ILE A 3 25.47 4.05 3.04
CA ILE A 3 25.63 5.48 3.35
C ILE A 3 24.28 6.20 3.38
N GLU A 4 23.42 5.94 2.41
CA GLU A 4 22.10 6.57 2.34
C GLU A 4 21.20 6.16 3.51
N ILE A 5 21.25 4.89 3.88
CA ILE A 5 20.48 4.37 5.00
C ILE A 5 20.98 4.99 6.31
N SER A 6 22.29 5.07 6.49
CA SER A 6 22.90 5.68 7.68
C SER A 6 22.55 7.16 7.78
N THR A 7 22.62 7.89 6.66
CA THR A 7 22.26 9.31 6.61
C THR A 7 20.79 9.53 6.97
N LEU A 8 19.90 8.68 6.41
CA LEU A 8 18.48 8.76 6.71
C LEU A 8 18.22 8.48 8.19
N GLN A 9 18.90 7.47 8.74
CA GLN A 9 18.79 7.13 10.16
C GLN A 9 19.25 8.28 11.06
N GLU A 10 20.37 8.91 10.71
CA GLU A 10 20.89 10.06 11.45
C GLU A 10 19.93 11.23 11.41
N ILE A 11 19.33 11.51 10.25
CA ILE A 11 18.34 12.57 10.11
C ILE A 11 17.12 12.26 10.97
N CYS A 12 16.63 11.03 10.93
CA CYS A 12 15.48 10.61 11.73
C CYS A 12 15.77 10.72 13.22
N ASP A 13 16.95 10.28 13.66
CA ASP A 13 17.35 10.38 15.06
C ASP A 13 17.47 11.84 15.50
N GLY A 14 18.03 12.68 14.63
CA GLY A 14 18.16 14.11 14.90
C GLY A 14 16.83 14.84 14.95
N LEU A 15 15.84 14.36 14.21
CA LEU A 15 14.50 14.92 14.19
C LEU A 15 13.57 14.24 15.20
N LEU A 16 14.07 13.28 15.97
CA LEU A 16 13.29 12.51 16.94
C LEU A 16 12.11 11.76 16.31
N ILE A 17 12.29 11.31 15.06
CA ILE A 17 11.28 10.50 14.37
C ILE A 17 11.35 9.07 14.92
N PRO A 18 10.24 8.52 15.46
CA PRO A 18 10.22 7.14 15.94
C PRO A 18 10.55 6.14 14.84
N ASP A 19 11.20 5.03 15.21
CA ASP A 19 11.52 3.95 14.27
C ASP A 19 10.28 3.43 13.54
N GLU A 20 9.14 3.42 14.24
CA GLU A 20 7.87 2.99 13.65
C GLU A 20 7.45 3.90 12.50
N GLU A 21 7.60 5.22 12.65
CA GLU A 21 7.30 6.16 11.57
C GLU A 21 8.25 5.98 10.39
N LEU A 22 9.51 5.74 10.65
CA LEU A 22 10.48 5.46 9.60
C LEU A 22 10.10 4.21 8.82
N LEU A 23 9.68 3.17 9.52
CA LEU A 23 9.20 1.94 8.89
C LEU A 23 7.96 2.21 8.03
N ASN A 24 7.03 3.02 8.53
CA ASN A 24 5.84 3.40 7.78
C ASN A 24 6.19 4.14 6.50
N ILE A 25 7.15 5.05 6.55
CA ILE A 25 7.63 5.79 5.37
C ILE A 25 8.20 4.82 4.34
N ARG A 26 9.00 3.84 4.78
CA ARG A 26 9.57 2.83 3.89
C ARG A 26 8.50 1.98 3.23
N ILE A 27 7.49 1.58 3.99
CA ILE A 27 6.36 0.79 3.47
C ILE A 27 5.59 1.58 2.43
N LEU A 28 5.29 2.85 2.70
CA LEU A 28 4.58 3.71 1.77
C LEU A 28 5.37 3.92 0.48
N ASN A 29 6.69 4.15 0.59
CA ASN A 29 7.54 4.34 -0.57
C ASN A 29 7.62 3.07 -1.42
N ALA A 30 7.71 1.91 -0.79
CA ALA A 30 7.72 0.63 -1.49
C ALA A 30 6.38 0.40 -2.22
N ALA A 31 5.27 0.72 -1.55
CA ALA A 31 3.94 0.59 -2.15
C ALA A 31 3.77 1.52 -3.37
N LYS A 32 4.26 2.75 -3.28
CA LYS A 32 4.20 3.70 -4.39
C LYS A 32 5.02 3.20 -5.59
N ARG A 33 6.18 2.60 -5.34
CA ARG A 33 6.96 1.97 -6.42
C ARG A 33 6.19 0.81 -7.06
N GLY A 34 5.48 0.03 -6.25
CA GLY A 34 4.64 -1.05 -6.76
C GLY A 34 3.50 -0.55 -7.63
N ILE A 35 2.89 0.58 -7.28
CA ILE A 35 1.84 1.22 -8.09
C ILE A 35 2.41 1.69 -9.43
N GLU A 36 3.61 2.29 -9.43
CA GLU A 36 4.26 2.71 -10.67
C GLU A 36 4.57 1.53 -11.58
N TRP A 37 5.05 0.43 -10.98
CA TRP A 37 5.29 -0.80 -11.72
C TRP A 37 4.00 -1.31 -12.38
N ALA A 38 2.89 -1.33 -11.62
CA ALA A 38 1.60 -1.77 -12.12
C ALA A 38 1.11 -0.90 -13.27
N ARG A 39 1.29 0.42 -13.14
CA ARG A 39 0.86 1.37 -14.17
C ARG A 39 1.51 1.10 -15.51
N LYS A 40 2.76 0.63 -15.50
CA LYS A 40 3.54 0.37 -16.72
C LYS A 40 3.34 -1.04 -17.26
N HIS A 41 2.67 -1.91 -16.52
CA HIS A 41 2.47 -3.29 -16.97
C HIS A 41 1.40 -3.34 -18.06
N PRO A 42 1.62 -4.12 -19.15
CA PRO A 42 0.67 -4.18 -20.25
C PRO A 42 -0.62 -4.96 -19.96
N ASP A 43 -0.59 -5.84 -18.96
CA ASP A 43 -1.74 -6.68 -18.62
C ASP A 43 -2.60 -6.00 -17.54
N THR A 44 -3.85 -5.67 -17.89
CA THR A 44 -4.76 -4.99 -16.98
C THR A 44 -5.09 -5.82 -15.75
N ASP A 45 -5.25 -7.14 -15.90
CA ASP A 45 -5.54 -8.02 -14.76
C ASP A 45 -4.39 -8.03 -13.76
N VAL A 46 -3.15 -8.02 -14.26
CA VAL A 46 -1.96 -7.92 -13.41
C VAL A 46 -1.90 -6.57 -12.69
N GLN A 47 -2.25 -5.49 -13.39
CA GLN A 47 -2.32 -4.15 -12.77
C GLN A 47 -3.29 -4.14 -11.60
N ILE A 48 -4.49 -4.69 -11.80
CA ILE A 48 -5.53 -4.73 -10.77
C ILE A 48 -5.10 -5.61 -9.61
N ALA A 49 -4.56 -6.80 -9.89
CA ALA A 49 -4.09 -7.72 -8.85
C ALA A 49 -3.01 -7.09 -7.98
N GLN A 50 -2.07 -6.37 -8.59
CA GLN A 50 -1.00 -5.70 -7.86
C GLN A 50 -1.55 -4.58 -6.98
N ARG A 51 -2.49 -3.80 -7.50
CA ARG A 51 -3.14 -2.74 -6.72
C ARG A 51 -3.89 -3.30 -5.53
N VAL A 52 -4.61 -4.41 -5.70
CA VAL A 52 -5.32 -5.09 -4.62
C VAL A 52 -4.34 -5.54 -3.53
N ARG A 53 -3.24 -6.17 -3.94
CA ARG A 53 -2.20 -6.63 -3.01
C ARG A 53 -1.63 -5.47 -2.19
N LEU A 54 -1.31 -4.36 -2.84
CA LEU A 54 -0.74 -3.19 -2.18
C LEU A 54 -1.74 -2.55 -1.23
N CYS A 55 -3.01 -2.44 -1.64
CA CYS A 55 -4.06 -1.92 -0.77
C CYS A 55 -4.24 -2.78 0.47
N ARG A 56 -4.21 -4.10 0.34
CA ARG A 56 -4.28 -5.00 1.49
C ARG A 56 -3.14 -4.80 2.46
N SER A 57 -1.92 -4.62 1.95
CA SER A 57 -0.75 -4.35 2.79
C SER A 57 -0.93 -3.07 3.58
N ILE A 58 -1.42 -2.01 2.94
CA ILE A 58 -1.69 -0.73 3.60
C ILE A 58 -2.80 -0.87 4.64
N MET A 59 -3.90 -1.54 4.30
CA MET A 59 -5.01 -1.79 5.23
C MET A 59 -4.54 -2.52 6.48
N ARG A 60 -3.69 -3.52 6.30
CA ARG A 60 -3.18 -4.33 7.41
C ARG A 60 -2.22 -3.53 8.28
N ARG A 61 -1.32 -2.77 7.66
CA ARG A 61 -0.31 -2.02 8.40
C ARG A 61 -0.88 -0.84 9.16
N PHE A 62 -1.84 -0.13 8.56
CA PHE A 62 -2.37 1.12 9.11
C PHE A 62 -3.78 0.98 9.67
N ASP A 63 -4.34 -0.23 9.63
CA ASP A 63 -5.70 -0.53 10.11
C ASP A 63 -6.73 0.47 9.57
N CYS A 64 -6.76 0.60 8.25
CA CYS A 64 -7.65 1.55 7.57
C CYS A 64 -8.58 0.83 6.60
N SER A 65 -9.60 1.56 6.13
CA SER A 65 -10.58 1.03 5.18
C SER A 65 -9.97 0.83 3.79
N PRO A 66 -10.61 0.01 2.92
CA PRO A 66 -10.17 -0.13 1.54
C PRO A 66 -10.08 1.21 0.79
N LEU A 67 -11.05 2.09 0.99
CA LEU A 67 -11.05 3.39 0.35
C LEU A 67 -9.86 4.24 0.82
N ASP A 68 -9.59 4.24 2.12
CA ASP A 68 -8.46 4.96 2.68
C ASP A 68 -7.14 4.46 2.11
N ALA A 69 -6.99 3.13 1.97
CA ALA A 69 -5.80 2.54 1.38
C ALA A 69 -5.61 3.00 -0.07
N CYS A 70 -6.69 3.02 -0.85
CA CYS A 70 -6.63 3.51 -2.24
C CYS A 70 -6.25 4.99 -2.29
N MET A 71 -6.73 5.79 -1.36
CA MET A 71 -6.40 7.21 -1.28
C MET A 71 -4.93 7.43 -0.90
N VAL A 72 -4.43 6.65 0.05
CA VAL A 72 -3.01 6.68 0.44
C VAL A 72 -2.11 6.37 -0.76
N LEU A 73 -2.52 5.41 -1.61
CA LEU A 73 -1.77 5.03 -2.80
C LEU A 73 -2.04 5.96 -3.99
N GLU A 74 -2.87 7.00 -3.80
CA GLU A 74 -3.17 8.01 -4.80
C GLU A 74 -3.80 7.43 -6.07
N LEU A 75 -4.66 6.42 -5.92
CA LEU A 75 -5.37 5.82 -7.04
C LEU A 75 -6.52 6.72 -7.49
N SER A 76 -6.65 6.89 -8.81
CA SER A 76 -7.77 7.63 -9.39
C SER A 76 -9.08 6.87 -9.18
N LYS A 77 -10.21 7.55 -9.39
CA LYS A 77 -11.53 6.92 -9.30
C LYS A 77 -11.64 5.70 -10.22
N VAL A 78 -11.10 5.81 -11.43
CA VAL A 78 -11.12 4.74 -12.42
C VAL A 78 -10.28 3.55 -11.94
N ASP A 79 -9.09 3.81 -11.42
CA ASP A 79 -8.17 2.76 -11.01
C ASP A 79 -8.61 2.05 -9.73
N ARG A 80 -9.23 2.77 -8.79
CA ARG A 80 -9.65 2.18 -7.53
C ARG A 80 -10.98 1.42 -7.60
N ALA A 81 -11.84 1.72 -8.58
CA ALA A 81 -13.15 1.08 -8.68
C ALA A 81 -13.07 -0.45 -8.71
N PRO A 82 -12.28 -1.10 -9.60
CA PRO A 82 -12.16 -2.56 -9.59
C PRO A 82 -11.48 -3.08 -8.34
N VAL A 83 -10.54 -2.34 -7.76
CA VAL A 83 -9.85 -2.72 -6.53
C VAL A 83 -10.83 -2.79 -5.36
N LEU A 84 -11.66 -1.76 -5.20
CA LEU A 84 -12.65 -1.71 -4.14
C LEU A 84 -13.67 -2.83 -4.26
N LYS A 85 -14.08 -3.14 -5.48
CA LYS A 85 -15.02 -4.23 -5.76
C LYS A 85 -14.45 -5.59 -5.32
N ILE A 86 -13.19 -5.85 -5.66
CA ILE A 86 -12.52 -7.10 -5.30
C ILE A 86 -12.34 -7.19 -3.79
N LEU A 87 -11.90 -6.12 -3.15
CA LEU A 87 -11.71 -6.10 -1.70
C LEU A 87 -13.03 -6.33 -0.95
N ALA A 88 -14.13 -5.74 -1.43
CA ALA A 88 -15.45 -5.96 -0.85
C ALA A 88 -15.90 -7.42 -1.00
N ALA A 89 -15.66 -8.03 -2.16
CA ALA A 89 -16.00 -9.43 -2.41
C ALA A 89 -15.20 -10.36 -1.48
N GLN A 90 -13.92 -10.09 -1.29
CA GLN A 90 -13.05 -10.88 -0.41
C GLN A 90 -13.46 -10.76 1.06
N ASP A 91 -13.88 -9.58 1.48
CA ASP A 91 -14.37 -9.36 2.83
C ASP A 91 -15.64 -10.17 3.08
N LYS A 92 -16.56 -10.21 2.13
CA LYS A 92 -17.78 -11.04 2.21
C LYS A 92 -17.44 -12.52 2.32
N GLN A 93 -16.50 -13.02 1.53
CA GLN A 93 -16.05 -14.41 1.60
C GLN A 93 -15.45 -14.72 2.97
N LYS A 94 -14.66 -13.82 3.51
CA LYS A 94 -14.04 -13.98 4.82
C LYS A 94 -15.10 -14.08 5.92
N LYS A 95 -16.15 -13.26 5.84
CA LYS A 95 -17.26 -13.31 6.80
C LYS A 95 -18.03 -14.63 6.73
N ILE A 96 -18.25 -15.17 5.51
CA ILE A 96 -18.92 -16.43 5.31
C ILE A 96 -18.09 -17.58 5.88
N VAL A 97 -16.78 -17.56 5.68
CA VAL A 97 -15.87 -18.61 6.17
C VAL A 97 -15.79 -18.62 7.70
N GLN A 98 -15.97 -17.49 8.35
CA GLN A 98 -15.92 -17.37 9.81
C GLN A 98 -17.19 -17.87 10.50
N LYS A 99 -18.22 -18.15 9.77
CA LYS A 99 -19.42 -18.78 10.30
C LYS A 99 -19.27 -20.28 10.32
#